data_d092bd64cb6d8cbcbc2c0c98d2f6a4b1
#
_entry.id   d092bd64cb6d8cbcbc2c0c98d2f6a4b1
#
_cell.length_a   1.000
_cell.length_b   1.000
_cell.length_c   1.000
_cell.angle_alpha   90.00
_cell.angle_beta   90.00
_cell.angle_gamma   90.00
#
_symmetry.space_group_name_H-M   'P 1'
#
loop_
_entity.id
_entity.type
_entity.pdbx_description
1 polymer ?
#
loop_
_entity_poly.entity_id
_entity_poly.type
_entity_poly.pdbx_seq_one_letter_code
_entity_poly.pdbx_strand_id
1 'polypeptide(L)'
;MSNPVLSLLGLALRGGRLAVGEEPVALAARAGQTRLLLLAADAAGNTLRRAEHLAQEGHCLSLVTPFSKAELGGALGRGSAAIAALTDTGLAAAVTERLALQDPERYGEAAARMDLKRRRAMERQSAPRRDPPPEKRRPPFPRRNAAGPKPGPREQQERRSSRPSGSPGQGQRPR
;
A
#
# COMPACT_ATOMS: atom_id res chain seq x y z
N MET A 1 24.30 -10.27 -24.30
CA MET A 1 22.88 -10.09 -24.65
C MET A 1 22.12 -9.84 -23.36
N SER A 2 21.35 -8.78 -23.31
CA SER A 2 20.56 -8.46 -22.10
C SER A 2 19.41 -9.47 -21.94
N ASN A 3 19.31 -10.11 -20.78
CA ASN A 3 18.21 -11.03 -20.51
C ASN A 3 16.86 -10.27 -20.53
N PRO A 4 15.86 -10.77 -21.26
CA PRO A 4 14.56 -10.07 -21.41
C PRO A 4 13.86 -9.85 -20.07
N VAL A 5 14.07 -10.71 -19.07
CA VAL A 5 13.56 -10.53 -17.71
C VAL A 5 14.21 -9.33 -17.03
N LEU A 6 15.54 -9.22 -17.09
CA LEU A 6 16.28 -8.10 -16.52
C LEU A 6 15.91 -6.77 -17.18
N SER A 7 15.68 -6.78 -18.49
CA SER A 7 15.19 -5.59 -19.23
C SER A 7 13.82 -5.15 -18.76
N LEU A 8 12.88 -6.10 -18.54
CA LEU A 8 11.56 -5.82 -17.98
C LEU A 8 11.63 -5.25 -16.56
N LEU A 9 12.53 -5.76 -15.72
CA LEU A 9 12.73 -5.24 -14.37
C LEU A 9 13.27 -3.81 -14.39
N GLY A 10 14.22 -3.51 -15.28
CA GLY A 10 14.72 -2.16 -15.49
C GLY A 10 13.62 -1.19 -15.96
N LEU A 11 12.74 -1.64 -16.86
CA LEU A 11 11.57 -0.86 -17.30
C LEU A 11 10.56 -0.62 -16.15
N ALA A 12 10.30 -1.67 -15.35
CA ALA A 12 9.42 -1.58 -14.19
C ALA A 12 9.96 -0.58 -13.15
N LEU A 13 11.27 -0.54 -12.93
CA LEU A 13 11.90 0.41 -12.03
C LEU A 13 11.73 1.86 -12.54
N ARG A 14 12.00 2.09 -13.83
CA ARG A 14 11.82 3.43 -14.45
C ARG A 14 10.36 3.89 -14.40
N GLY A 15 9.42 2.96 -14.51
CA GLY A 15 7.99 3.23 -14.40
C GLY A 15 7.49 3.39 -12.95
N GLY A 16 8.36 3.33 -11.94
CA GLY A 16 7.94 3.38 -10.53
C GLY A 16 7.09 2.19 -10.07
N ARG A 17 7.19 1.06 -10.80
CA ARG A 17 6.41 -0.17 -10.53
C ARG A 17 7.24 -1.27 -9.88
N LEU A 18 8.47 -0.96 -9.47
CA LEU A 18 9.37 -1.89 -8.81
C LEU A 18 9.98 -1.23 -7.57
N ALA A 19 9.80 -1.85 -6.42
CA ALA A 19 10.53 -1.54 -5.20
C ALA A 19 11.77 -2.44 -5.10
N VAL A 20 12.94 -1.88 -4.77
CA VAL A 20 14.21 -2.61 -4.71
C VAL A 20 14.87 -2.43 -3.36
N GLY A 21 15.22 -3.53 -2.72
CA GLY A 21 15.83 -3.58 -1.39
C GLY A 21 14.82 -3.92 -0.30
N GLU A 22 15.32 -4.34 0.86
CA GLU A 22 14.47 -4.91 1.93
C GLU A 22 13.43 -3.91 2.47
N GLU A 23 13.83 -2.69 2.72
CA GLU A 23 12.95 -1.68 3.33
C GLU A 23 11.83 -1.21 2.39
N PRO A 24 12.10 -0.79 1.12
CA PRO A 24 11.05 -0.44 0.18
C PRO A 24 10.10 -1.60 -0.12
N VAL A 25 10.63 -2.83 -0.20
CA VAL A 25 9.84 -4.04 -0.42
C VAL A 25 8.93 -4.31 0.77
N ALA A 26 9.42 -4.17 2.00
CA ALA A 26 8.61 -4.34 3.21
C ALA A 26 7.48 -3.32 3.29
N LEU A 27 7.75 -2.06 2.96
CA LEU A 27 6.72 -1.01 2.90
C LEU A 27 5.65 -1.33 1.85
N ALA A 28 6.05 -1.73 0.64
CA ALA A 28 5.12 -2.09 -0.42
C ALA A 28 4.27 -3.33 -0.07
N ALA A 29 4.86 -4.33 0.62
CA ALA A 29 4.16 -5.53 1.06
C ALA A 29 3.11 -5.21 2.12
N ARG A 30 3.47 -4.45 3.16
CA ARG A 30 2.54 -4.00 4.22
C ARG A 30 1.42 -3.12 3.68
N ALA A 31 1.70 -2.31 2.66
CA ALA A 31 0.67 -1.52 1.97
C ALA A 31 -0.23 -2.35 1.03
N GLY A 32 -0.01 -3.68 0.91
CA GLY A 32 -0.77 -4.56 0.01
C GLY A 32 -0.58 -4.24 -1.48
N GLN A 33 0.47 -3.50 -1.83
CA GLN A 33 0.75 -3.09 -3.21
C GLN A 33 1.57 -4.11 -3.97
N THR A 34 2.27 -5.01 -3.28
CA THR A 34 3.13 -6.02 -3.90
C THR A 34 2.30 -7.09 -4.61
N ARG A 35 2.67 -7.39 -5.86
CA ARG A 35 2.05 -8.46 -6.66
C ARG A 35 2.96 -9.66 -6.81
N LEU A 36 4.26 -9.42 -6.88
CA LEU A 36 5.27 -10.46 -7.02
C LEU A 36 6.55 -10.01 -6.31
N LEU A 37 7.10 -10.89 -5.46
CA LEU A 37 8.43 -10.76 -4.88
C LEU A 37 9.43 -11.58 -5.69
N LEU A 38 10.57 -10.98 -6.01
CA LEU A 38 11.67 -11.59 -6.71
C LEU A 38 12.90 -11.59 -5.81
N LEU A 39 13.57 -12.74 -5.74
CA LEU A 39 14.76 -12.97 -4.95
C LEU A 39 15.91 -13.35 -5.84
N ALA A 40 17.11 -12.90 -5.50
CA ALA A 40 18.33 -13.36 -6.17
C ALA A 40 18.61 -14.83 -5.85
N ALA A 41 19.24 -15.55 -6.78
CA ALA A 41 19.64 -16.95 -6.60
C ALA A 41 20.60 -17.14 -5.42
N ASP A 42 21.44 -16.15 -5.17
CA ASP A 42 22.43 -16.10 -4.10
C ASP A 42 21.96 -15.27 -2.88
N ALA A 43 20.65 -15.07 -2.74
CA ALA A 43 20.10 -14.37 -1.57
C ALA A 43 20.41 -15.13 -0.28
N ALA A 44 20.77 -14.39 0.78
CA ALA A 44 21.04 -14.98 2.09
C ALA A 44 19.78 -15.63 2.68
N GLY A 45 19.93 -16.68 3.47
CA GLY A 45 18.81 -17.40 4.09
C GLY A 45 17.89 -16.51 4.93
N ASN A 46 18.43 -15.48 5.57
CA ASN A 46 17.63 -14.48 6.29
C ASN A 46 16.75 -13.67 5.35
N THR A 47 17.26 -13.28 4.19
CA THR A 47 16.49 -12.55 3.17
C THR A 47 15.38 -13.42 2.60
N LEU A 48 15.64 -14.73 2.38
CA LEU A 48 14.63 -15.68 1.92
C LEU A 48 13.47 -15.80 2.92
N ARG A 49 13.76 -16.06 4.21
CA ARG A 49 12.73 -16.16 5.26
C ARG A 49 11.94 -14.88 5.41
N ARG A 50 12.63 -13.73 5.34
CA ARG A 50 11.96 -12.42 5.43
C ARG A 50 11.05 -12.17 4.23
N ALA A 51 11.48 -12.57 3.04
CA ALA A 51 10.66 -12.47 1.84
C ALA A 51 9.41 -13.35 1.90
N GLU A 52 9.54 -14.58 2.42
CA GLU A 52 8.38 -15.47 2.65
C GLU A 52 7.37 -14.84 3.60
N HIS A 53 7.83 -14.26 4.71
CA HIS A 53 6.96 -13.55 5.65
C HIS A 53 6.27 -12.35 4.99
N LEU A 54 7.02 -11.53 4.23
CA LEU A 54 6.46 -10.39 3.49
C LEU A 54 5.48 -10.83 2.39
N ALA A 55 5.72 -11.99 1.76
CA ALA A 55 4.80 -12.54 0.78
C ALA A 55 3.48 -12.97 1.41
N GLN A 56 3.53 -13.53 2.62
CA GLN A 56 2.33 -13.89 3.39
C GLN A 56 1.55 -12.65 3.83
N GLU A 57 2.23 -11.65 4.40
CA GLU A 57 1.62 -10.36 4.79
C GLU A 57 0.97 -9.64 3.59
N GLY A 58 1.67 -9.58 2.46
CA GLY A 58 1.22 -8.91 1.25
C GLY A 58 0.29 -9.74 0.36
N HIS A 59 -0.04 -10.99 0.75
CA HIS A 59 -0.81 -11.95 -0.06
C HIS A 59 -0.30 -12.04 -1.53
N CYS A 60 1.03 -11.99 -1.68
CA CYS A 60 1.68 -12.03 -2.99
C CYS A 60 2.53 -13.30 -3.15
N LEU A 61 2.97 -13.55 -4.38
CA LEU A 61 3.84 -14.67 -4.71
C LEU A 61 5.30 -14.26 -4.52
N SER A 62 6.13 -15.14 -3.97
CA SER A 62 7.58 -14.99 -3.93
C SER A 62 8.24 -16.00 -4.84
N LEU A 63 9.25 -15.56 -5.60
CA LEU A 63 10.02 -16.41 -6.52
C LEU A 63 11.51 -16.13 -6.38
N VAL A 64 12.30 -17.20 -6.32
CA VAL A 64 13.75 -17.13 -6.48
C VAL A 64 14.08 -17.15 -7.95
N THR A 65 14.69 -16.08 -8.44
CA THR A 65 15.11 -15.94 -9.85
C THR A 65 16.42 -16.68 -10.10
N PRO A 66 16.77 -16.98 -11.36
CA PRO A 66 18.05 -17.58 -11.70
C PRO A 66 19.23 -16.56 -11.67
N PHE A 67 18.94 -15.29 -11.37
CA PHE A 67 19.93 -14.21 -11.40
C PHE A 67 20.57 -14.00 -10.03
N SER A 68 21.86 -13.68 -10.04
CA SER A 68 22.61 -13.28 -8.85
C SER A 68 22.23 -11.86 -8.40
N LYS A 69 22.61 -11.51 -7.17
CA LYS A 69 22.44 -10.13 -6.64
C LYS A 69 23.12 -9.08 -7.51
N ALA A 70 24.28 -9.42 -8.08
CA ALA A 70 25.03 -8.53 -8.95
C ALA A 70 24.31 -8.29 -10.29
N GLU A 71 23.77 -9.34 -10.91
CA GLU A 71 23.00 -9.24 -12.15
C GLU A 71 21.71 -8.46 -11.97
N LEU A 72 20.97 -8.75 -10.91
CA LEU A 72 19.77 -7.97 -10.56
C LEU A 72 20.13 -6.51 -10.27
N GLY A 73 21.19 -6.28 -9.48
CA GLY A 73 21.68 -4.93 -9.17
C GLY A 73 22.08 -4.16 -10.41
N GLY A 74 22.86 -4.78 -11.29
CA GLY A 74 23.31 -4.18 -12.56
C GLY A 74 22.13 -3.77 -13.46
N ALA A 75 21.13 -4.64 -13.60
CA ALA A 75 19.92 -4.34 -14.37
C ALA A 75 19.08 -3.19 -13.78
N LEU A 76 19.17 -3.00 -12.47
CA LEU A 76 18.41 -1.99 -11.72
C LEU A 76 19.23 -0.72 -11.43
N GLY A 77 20.45 -0.61 -12.00
CA GLY A 77 21.31 0.55 -11.78
C GLY A 77 21.83 0.66 -10.33
N ARG A 78 21.95 -0.48 -9.63
CA ARG A 78 22.47 -0.59 -8.26
C ARG A 78 23.66 -1.54 -8.22
N GLY A 79 24.52 -1.42 -7.21
CA GLY A 79 25.68 -2.34 -7.06
C GLY A 79 25.24 -3.79 -6.85
N SER A 80 24.18 -4.01 -6.07
CA SER A 80 23.60 -5.35 -5.83
C SER A 80 22.13 -5.21 -5.41
N ALA A 81 21.33 -6.25 -5.69
CA ALA A 81 19.93 -6.33 -5.27
C ALA A 81 19.57 -7.78 -4.92
N ALA A 82 19.31 -8.05 -3.64
CA ALA A 82 18.93 -9.38 -3.16
C ALA A 82 17.42 -9.65 -3.28
N ILE A 83 16.60 -8.59 -3.19
CA ILE A 83 15.15 -8.65 -3.21
C ILE A 83 14.56 -7.46 -3.98
N ALA A 84 13.53 -7.73 -4.74
CA ALA A 84 12.73 -6.73 -5.45
C ALA A 84 11.25 -7.10 -5.42
N ALA A 85 10.37 -6.11 -5.46
CA ALA A 85 8.91 -6.29 -5.46
C ALA A 85 8.27 -5.57 -6.63
N LEU A 86 7.50 -6.28 -7.44
CA LEU A 86 6.65 -5.73 -8.49
C LEU A 86 5.30 -5.34 -7.92
N THR A 87 4.87 -4.11 -8.17
CA THR A 87 3.57 -3.58 -7.72
C THR A 87 2.50 -3.66 -8.81
N ASP A 88 2.89 -3.85 -10.05
CA ASP A 88 2.00 -3.96 -11.21
C ASP A 88 1.75 -5.42 -11.59
N THR A 89 0.47 -5.79 -11.73
CA THR A 89 0.07 -7.17 -12.05
C THR A 89 0.44 -7.57 -13.48
N GLY A 90 0.37 -6.64 -14.43
CA GLY A 90 0.73 -6.87 -15.83
C GLY A 90 2.21 -7.16 -15.99
N LEU A 91 3.06 -6.33 -15.36
CA LEU A 91 4.51 -6.54 -15.37
C LEU A 91 4.90 -7.82 -14.61
N ALA A 92 4.25 -8.12 -13.49
CA ALA A 92 4.48 -9.36 -12.76
C ALA A 92 4.15 -10.60 -13.60
N ALA A 93 3.05 -10.59 -14.34
CA ALA A 93 2.68 -11.66 -15.27
C ALA A 93 3.70 -11.78 -16.41
N ALA A 94 4.12 -10.66 -17.02
CA ALA A 94 5.12 -10.69 -18.10
C ALA A 94 6.49 -11.21 -17.62
N VAL A 95 6.92 -10.86 -16.41
CA VAL A 95 8.17 -11.37 -15.81
C VAL A 95 8.08 -12.87 -15.55
N THR A 96 6.98 -13.35 -14.94
CA THR A 96 6.80 -14.79 -14.66
C THR A 96 6.67 -15.61 -15.94
N GLU A 97 6.00 -15.11 -16.97
CA GLU A 97 5.91 -15.73 -18.29
C GLU A 97 7.31 -15.89 -18.91
N ARG A 98 8.14 -14.85 -18.87
CA ARG A 98 9.53 -14.92 -19.40
C ARG A 98 10.42 -15.85 -18.60
N LEU A 99 10.23 -15.95 -17.28
CA LEU A 99 10.92 -16.94 -16.45
C LEU A 99 10.46 -18.36 -16.79
N ALA A 100 9.15 -18.57 -17.01
CA ALA A 100 8.60 -19.88 -17.39
C ALA A 100 9.05 -20.34 -18.79
N LEU A 101 9.35 -19.42 -19.71
CA LEU A 101 9.96 -19.76 -21.00
C LEU A 101 11.41 -20.25 -20.84
N GLN A 102 12.13 -19.84 -19.80
CA GLN A 102 13.49 -20.31 -19.51
C GLN A 102 13.50 -21.62 -18.73
N ASP A 103 12.59 -21.78 -17.78
CA ASP A 103 12.44 -22.97 -16.94
C ASP A 103 10.95 -23.20 -16.62
N PRO A 104 10.25 -23.97 -17.49
CA PRO A 104 8.81 -24.21 -17.32
C PRO A 104 8.47 -25.00 -16.05
N GLU A 105 9.33 -25.91 -15.64
CA GLU A 105 9.10 -26.77 -14.46
C GLU A 105 9.09 -25.93 -13.18
N ARG A 106 10.00 -24.98 -13.10
CA ARG A 106 10.17 -24.15 -11.91
C ARG A 106 9.18 -22.97 -11.83
N TYR A 107 8.89 -22.35 -12.96
CA TYR A 107 8.12 -21.09 -13.00
C TYR A 107 6.75 -21.21 -13.65
N GLY A 108 6.41 -22.34 -14.26
CA GLY A 108 5.16 -22.53 -14.99
C GLY A 108 3.92 -22.32 -14.13
N GLU A 109 3.91 -22.87 -12.92
CA GLU A 109 2.78 -22.66 -11.98
C GLU A 109 2.66 -21.20 -11.55
N ALA A 110 3.77 -20.53 -11.30
CA ALA A 110 3.78 -19.13 -10.94
C ALA A 110 3.25 -18.24 -12.07
N ALA A 111 3.64 -18.53 -13.30
CA ALA A 111 3.17 -17.83 -14.49
C ALA A 111 1.65 -18.00 -14.67
N ALA A 112 1.14 -19.23 -14.53
CA ALA A 112 -0.30 -19.51 -14.61
C ALA A 112 -1.10 -18.75 -13.54
N ARG A 113 -0.60 -18.74 -12.30
CA ARG A 113 -1.22 -17.98 -11.18
C ARG A 113 -1.23 -16.47 -11.43
N MET A 114 -0.14 -15.93 -11.98
CA MET A 114 -0.05 -14.50 -12.28
C MET A 114 -0.91 -14.10 -13.49
N ASP A 115 -0.99 -14.94 -14.52
CA ASP A 115 -1.89 -14.71 -15.66
C ASP A 115 -3.36 -14.67 -15.22
N LEU A 116 -3.77 -15.59 -14.35
CA LEU A 116 -5.12 -15.58 -13.79
C LEU A 116 -5.40 -14.30 -12.99
N LYS A 117 -4.44 -13.84 -12.18
CA LYS A 117 -4.57 -12.56 -11.45
C LYS A 117 -4.67 -11.38 -12.42
N ARG A 118 -3.88 -11.39 -13.51
CA ARG A 118 -3.92 -10.36 -14.56
C ARG A 118 -5.29 -10.31 -15.24
N ARG A 119 -5.83 -11.44 -15.67
CA ARG A 119 -7.17 -11.53 -16.31
C ARG A 119 -8.24 -10.98 -15.38
N ARG A 120 -8.27 -11.38 -14.11
CA ARG A 120 -9.22 -10.87 -13.12
C ARG A 120 -9.07 -9.36 -12.87
N ALA A 121 -7.85 -8.83 -12.91
CA ALA A 121 -7.62 -7.40 -12.78
C ALA A 121 -8.15 -6.62 -13.99
N MET A 122 -7.96 -7.15 -15.21
CA MET A 122 -8.49 -6.56 -16.44
C MET A 122 -10.02 -6.59 -16.48
N GLU A 123 -10.64 -7.71 -16.09
CA GLU A 123 -12.11 -7.82 -16.00
C GLU A 123 -12.71 -6.79 -15.04
N ARG A 124 -12.05 -6.55 -13.89
CA ARG A 124 -12.51 -5.52 -12.94
C ARG A 124 -12.36 -4.09 -13.48
N GLN A 125 -11.36 -3.84 -14.33
CA GLN A 125 -11.17 -2.55 -14.97
C GLN A 125 -12.11 -2.32 -16.15
N SER A 126 -12.46 -3.38 -16.87
CA SER A 126 -13.40 -3.34 -18.02
C SER A 126 -14.86 -3.45 -17.60
N ALA A 127 -15.16 -3.87 -16.36
CA ALA A 127 -16.51 -3.85 -15.86
C ALA A 127 -17.06 -2.41 -15.88
N PRO A 128 -18.22 -2.15 -16.51
CA PRO A 128 -18.81 -0.83 -16.50
C PRO A 128 -18.93 -0.38 -15.03
N ARG A 129 -18.46 0.82 -14.74
CA ARG A 129 -18.67 1.43 -13.42
C ARG A 129 -20.18 1.37 -13.18
N ARG A 130 -20.61 0.54 -12.24
CA ARG A 130 -21.99 0.62 -11.77
C ARG A 130 -22.12 2.04 -11.25
N ASP A 131 -22.94 2.84 -11.94
CA ASP A 131 -23.31 4.13 -11.42
C ASP A 131 -23.71 3.95 -9.95
N PRO A 132 -23.21 4.79 -9.05
CA PRO A 132 -23.67 4.73 -7.67
C PRO A 132 -25.18 4.76 -7.68
N PRO A 133 -25.87 3.93 -6.89
CA PRO A 133 -27.32 3.95 -6.83
C PRO A 133 -27.76 5.39 -6.64
N PRO A 134 -28.80 5.87 -7.36
CA PRO A 134 -29.24 7.26 -7.29
C PRO A 134 -29.41 7.61 -5.83
N GLU A 135 -28.60 8.56 -5.39
CA GLU A 135 -28.62 9.08 -4.03
C GLU A 135 -30.09 9.41 -3.74
N LYS A 136 -30.73 8.64 -2.85
CA LYS A 136 -32.07 8.92 -2.41
C LYS A 136 -32.06 10.37 -1.97
N ARG A 137 -32.60 11.26 -2.82
CA ARG A 137 -32.73 12.69 -2.53
C ARG A 137 -33.32 12.78 -1.14
N ARG A 138 -32.49 13.15 -0.17
CA ARG A 138 -32.98 13.51 1.15
C ARG A 138 -34.08 14.54 0.91
N PRO A 139 -35.31 14.34 1.43
CA PRO A 139 -36.31 15.35 1.30
C PRO A 139 -35.76 16.67 1.83
N PRO A 140 -35.99 17.80 1.12
CA PRO A 140 -35.49 19.08 1.60
C PRO A 140 -36.02 19.27 3.01
N PHE A 141 -35.14 19.56 3.95
CA PHE A 141 -35.52 19.90 5.31
C PHE A 141 -36.60 20.93 5.26
N PRO A 142 -37.75 20.75 5.98
CA PRO A 142 -38.76 21.78 6.06
C PRO A 142 -38.09 23.05 6.57
N ARG A 143 -38.14 24.09 5.77
CA ARG A 143 -37.71 25.42 6.20
C ARG A 143 -38.50 25.76 7.46
N ARG A 144 -37.82 25.77 8.59
CA ARG A 144 -38.38 26.31 9.83
C ARG A 144 -38.69 27.77 9.55
N ASN A 145 -40.00 28.07 9.35
CA ASN A 145 -40.49 29.43 9.31
C ASN A 145 -40.09 30.12 10.62
N ALA A 146 -39.10 30.98 10.52
CA ALA A 146 -38.75 31.90 11.57
C ALA A 146 -39.79 33.04 11.55
N ALA A 147 -40.85 32.89 12.31
CA ALA A 147 -41.69 33.98 12.74
C ALA A 147 -42.23 33.63 14.12
N GLY A 148 -41.40 33.84 15.11
CA GLY A 148 -41.79 33.92 16.50
C GLY A 148 -41.49 35.33 17.01
N PRO A 149 -42.38 35.96 17.79
CA PRO A 149 -42.29 37.38 18.12
C PRO A 149 -41.13 37.66 19.07
N LYS A 150 -40.48 38.81 18.88
CA LYS A 150 -39.47 39.38 19.78
C LYS A 150 -40.07 39.59 21.17
N PRO A 151 -39.47 39.13 22.27
CA PRO A 151 -39.76 39.68 23.58
C PRO A 151 -39.02 41.00 23.75
N GLY A 152 -39.79 42.01 24.18
CA GLY A 152 -39.31 43.35 24.48
C GLY A 152 -38.44 43.45 25.76
N PRO A 153 -37.90 44.64 26.01
CA PRO A 153 -36.91 44.84 27.06
C PRO A 153 -37.56 45.01 28.42
N ARG A 154 -37.15 44.22 29.37
CA ARG A 154 -37.33 44.47 30.82
C ARG A 154 -36.18 43.91 31.59
N GLU A 155 -35.51 44.86 32.09
CA GLU A 155 -35.19 45.30 33.44
C GLU A 155 -33.96 44.65 34.07
N GLN A 156 -32.96 45.51 34.13
CA GLN A 156 -31.86 45.45 35.05
C GLN A 156 -32.38 45.45 36.48
N GLN A 157 -32.00 44.51 37.28
CA GLN A 157 -31.85 44.74 38.73
C GLN A 157 -30.83 43.75 39.26
N GLU A 158 -29.70 44.31 39.59
CA GLU A 158 -28.94 44.21 40.81
C GLU A 158 -29.10 42.94 41.64
N ARG A 159 -28.02 42.21 41.80
CA ARG A 159 -27.49 41.96 43.13
C ARG A 159 -25.99 41.62 43.07
N ARG A 160 -25.28 42.50 43.59
CA ARG A 160 -23.95 42.50 44.16
C ARG A 160 -23.79 41.40 45.22
N SER A 161 -22.50 41.11 45.45
CA SER A 161 -21.85 40.44 46.61
C SER A 161 -22.00 38.92 46.62
N SER A 162 -20.95 38.16 46.70
CA SER A 162 -19.77 38.23 47.59
C SER A 162 -18.70 37.27 47.15
N ARG A 163 -17.48 37.76 47.12
CA ARG A 163 -16.25 36.95 47.30
C ARG A 163 -16.16 36.50 48.80
N PRO A 164 -15.46 35.41 49.10
CA PRO A 164 -14.12 35.51 49.58
C PRO A 164 -13.13 34.46 49.00
N SER A 165 -11.97 34.85 48.57
CA SER A 165 -10.60 34.75 49.13
C SER A 165 -10.29 33.47 49.90
N GLY A 166 -9.27 32.73 49.40
CA GLY A 166 -8.59 31.67 50.12
C GLY A 166 -7.52 31.01 49.28
N SER A 167 -6.35 31.59 49.22
CA SER A 167 -5.04 30.95 49.03
C SER A 167 -4.47 30.59 50.41
N PRO A 168 -3.31 29.94 50.57
CA PRO A 168 -2.57 28.98 49.78
C PRO A 168 -2.10 27.76 50.64
N GLY A 169 -1.52 26.78 50.00
CA GLY A 169 -0.88 25.66 50.73
C GLY A 169 0.21 25.00 49.92
N GLN A 170 1.39 25.42 50.19
CA GLN A 170 2.71 24.82 49.93
C GLN A 170 2.83 23.43 50.60
N GLY A 171 3.74 22.63 50.06
CA GLY A 171 4.33 21.48 50.75
C GLY A 171 4.72 20.39 49.81
N GLN A 172 5.94 20.41 49.36
CA GLN A 172 7.15 19.68 49.77
C GLN A 172 7.29 18.29 49.15
N ARG A 173 8.30 18.16 48.26
CA ARG A 173 9.11 16.94 48.08
C ARG A 173 9.79 16.57 49.45
N PRO A 174 10.18 15.30 49.72
CA PRO A 174 11.38 14.75 49.11
C PRO A 174 11.45 13.23 49.01
N ARG A 175 12.45 12.79 48.30
CA ARG A 175 13.32 11.61 48.20
C ARG A 175 12.84 10.51 47.26
#